data_07e420dc766748b06538bb203c58770b
#
_entry.id   07e420dc766748b06538bb203c58770b
#
_cell.length_a   1.000
_cell.length_b   1.000
_cell.length_c   1.000
_cell.angle_alpha   90.00
_cell.angle_beta   90.00
_cell.angle_gamma   90.00
#
_symmetry.space_group_name_H-M   'P 1'
#
loop_
_entity.id
_entity.type
_entity.pdbx_description
1 polymer ?
#
loop_
_entity_poly.entity_id
_entity_poly.type
_entity_poly.pdbx_seq_one_letter_code
_entity_poly.pdbx_strand_id
1 'polypeptide(L)'
;MKNLVIVGHPDKKSFCYNGIFKTIVDEINNSDQEIEIIDLYRDSFTRPRNNLIENYKKLILWCERIYIISPVWWFRLTPRMEIFFDEVLTPGFAYKFVNITKTYAYPKPFLKDKIVRTYVTHGAPSIPVKTLYLNSVKLRLVMGVYSFVFGWKPSLWFK
;
A
#
# COMPACT_ATOMS: atom_id res chain seq x y z
N MET A 1 -3.02 7.05 -18.09
CA MET A 1 -2.25 6.51 -16.95
C MET A 1 -3.05 5.41 -16.29
N LYS A 2 -2.42 4.30 -15.93
CA LYS A 2 -3.07 3.15 -15.30
C LYS A 2 -2.97 3.25 -13.78
N ASN A 3 -4.10 3.34 -13.12
CA ASN A 3 -4.19 3.55 -11.68
C ASN A 3 -4.77 2.33 -10.98
N LEU A 4 -4.15 1.92 -9.88
CA LEU A 4 -4.65 0.88 -8.99
C LEU A 4 -4.97 1.49 -7.64
N VAL A 5 -6.23 1.37 -7.21
CA VAL A 5 -6.69 1.87 -5.91
C VAL A 5 -6.94 0.69 -4.98
N ILE A 6 -6.18 0.61 -3.89
CA ILE A 6 -6.27 -0.45 -2.88
C ILE A 6 -6.87 0.15 -1.62
N VAL A 7 -8.06 -0.29 -1.24
CA VAL A 7 -8.75 0.17 -0.03
C VAL A 7 -8.91 -0.95 0.99
N GLY A 8 -8.52 -0.65 2.24
CA GLY A 8 -8.56 -1.60 3.34
C GLY A 8 -9.34 -1.07 4.55
N HIS A 9 -10.66 -0.93 4.45
CA HIS A 9 -11.53 -0.59 5.58
C HIS A 9 -12.76 -1.50 5.61
N PRO A 10 -13.17 -2.06 6.76
CA PRO A 10 -14.37 -2.92 6.85
C PRO A 10 -15.68 -2.15 6.70
N ASP A 11 -15.73 -0.91 7.18
CA ASP A 11 -16.92 -0.07 7.14
C ASP A 11 -16.92 0.87 5.93
N LYS A 12 -17.90 0.67 5.04
CA LYS A 12 -18.09 1.49 3.84
C LYS A 12 -18.63 2.90 4.12
N LYS A 13 -19.15 3.14 5.32
CA LYS A 13 -19.58 4.48 5.75
C LYS A 13 -18.42 5.30 6.29
N SER A 14 -17.24 4.72 6.42
CA SER A 14 -16.04 5.39 6.93
C SER A 14 -15.57 6.54 6.04
N PHE A 15 -14.81 7.46 6.62
CA PHE A 15 -14.14 8.53 5.88
C PHE A 15 -13.12 7.99 4.84
N CYS A 16 -12.51 6.83 5.11
CA CYS A 16 -11.66 6.17 4.12
C CYS A 16 -12.40 5.89 2.81
N TYR A 17 -13.66 5.44 2.88
CA TYR A 17 -14.48 5.20 1.68
C TYR A 17 -15.11 6.47 1.15
N ASN A 18 -15.92 7.16 1.96
CA ASN A 18 -16.76 8.27 1.48
C ASN A 18 -15.98 9.56 1.26
N GLY A 19 -14.88 9.76 1.96
CA GLY A 19 -14.00 10.90 1.76
C GLY A 19 -12.90 10.56 0.76
N ILE A 20 -11.93 9.73 1.15
CA ILE A 20 -10.68 9.55 0.39
C ILE A 20 -10.88 8.70 -0.85
N PHE A 21 -11.40 7.47 -0.69
CA PHE A 21 -11.53 6.52 -1.81
C PHE A 21 -12.42 7.08 -2.92
N LYS A 22 -13.62 7.56 -2.55
CA LYS A 22 -14.56 8.14 -3.52
C LYS A 22 -13.94 9.33 -4.27
N THR A 23 -13.33 10.26 -3.56
CA THR A 23 -12.67 11.42 -4.18
C THR A 23 -11.59 11.01 -5.17
N ILE A 24 -10.75 10.02 -4.83
CA ILE A 24 -9.70 9.54 -5.74
C ILE A 24 -10.30 8.87 -6.98
N VAL A 25 -11.32 8.04 -6.81
CA VAL A 25 -12.00 7.35 -7.93
C VAL A 25 -12.68 8.36 -8.84
N ASP A 26 -13.42 9.31 -8.29
CA ASP A 26 -14.11 10.36 -9.06
C ASP A 26 -13.08 11.21 -9.84
N GLU A 27 -11.97 11.59 -9.23
CA GLU A 27 -10.92 12.39 -9.89
C GLU A 27 -10.23 11.62 -11.03
N ILE A 28 -9.96 10.33 -10.85
CA ILE A 28 -9.36 9.48 -11.90
C ILE A 28 -10.35 9.34 -13.07
N ASN A 29 -11.63 9.08 -12.79
CA ASN A 29 -12.66 8.94 -13.81
C ASN A 29 -12.86 10.25 -14.59
N ASN A 30 -12.86 11.39 -13.90
CA ASN A 30 -13.00 12.71 -14.54
C ASN A 30 -11.78 13.07 -15.40
N SER A 31 -10.63 12.42 -15.17
CA SER A 31 -9.40 12.65 -15.93
C SER A 31 -9.22 11.68 -17.11
N ASP A 32 -10.22 10.86 -17.42
CA ASP A 32 -10.21 9.85 -18.50
C ASP A 32 -8.98 8.90 -18.38
N GLN A 33 -8.66 8.48 -17.15
CA GLN A 33 -7.57 7.56 -16.87
C GLN A 33 -8.12 6.17 -16.52
N GLU A 34 -7.36 5.15 -16.85
CA GLU A 34 -7.71 3.77 -16.52
C GLU A 34 -7.60 3.53 -14.99
N ILE A 35 -8.58 2.82 -14.44
CA ILE A 35 -8.64 2.51 -13.01
C ILE A 35 -9.02 1.05 -12.78
N GLU A 36 -8.31 0.40 -11.85
CA GLU A 36 -8.66 -0.87 -11.26
C GLU A 36 -8.72 -0.72 -9.73
N ILE A 37 -9.60 -1.50 -9.10
CA ILE A 37 -9.86 -1.38 -7.66
C ILE A 37 -9.67 -2.73 -6.98
N ILE A 38 -8.89 -2.74 -5.90
CA ILE A 38 -8.82 -3.83 -4.92
C ILE A 38 -9.49 -3.36 -3.64
N ASP A 39 -10.66 -3.94 -3.32
CA ASP A 39 -11.34 -3.72 -2.04
C ASP A 39 -11.11 -4.94 -1.14
N LEU A 40 -10.11 -4.84 -0.27
CA LEU A 40 -9.68 -5.94 0.57
C LEU A 40 -10.77 -6.48 1.51
N TYR A 41 -11.84 -5.72 1.77
CA TYR A 41 -12.97 -6.17 2.61
C TYR A 41 -14.20 -6.60 1.81
N ARG A 42 -14.18 -6.46 0.48
CA ARG A 42 -15.16 -7.05 -0.42
C ARG A 42 -14.73 -8.41 -0.94
N ASP A 43 -13.43 -8.54 -1.20
CA ASP A 43 -12.89 -9.75 -1.77
C ASP A 43 -12.98 -10.93 -0.78
N SER A 44 -13.13 -12.13 -1.30
CA SER A 44 -13.15 -13.33 -0.48
C SER A 44 -11.77 -13.64 0.07
N PHE A 45 -11.58 -13.41 1.35
CA PHE A 45 -10.31 -13.62 2.06
C PHE A 45 -10.21 -15.00 2.71
N THR A 46 -11.08 -15.95 2.32
CA THR A 46 -11.02 -17.35 2.79
C THR A 46 -9.81 -18.07 2.19
N ARG A 47 -9.22 -18.98 2.95
CA ARG A 47 -8.14 -19.84 2.46
C ARG A 47 -8.71 -21.11 1.79
N PRO A 48 -8.07 -21.64 0.74
CA PRO A 48 -6.92 -21.11 0.02
C PRO A 48 -7.30 -19.90 -0.86
N ARG A 49 -6.41 -18.91 -1.01
CA ARG A 49 -6.65 -17.69 -1.80
C ARG A 49 -5.59 -17.40 -2.87
N ASN A 50 -4.93 -18.44 -3.36
CA ASN A 50 -3.85 -18.30 -4.34
C ASN A 50 -4.29 -17.56 -5.60
N ASN A 51 -5.49 -17.84 -6.12
CA ASN A 51 -6.02 -17.17 -7.30
C ASN A 51 -6.25 -15.67 -7.06
N LEU A 52 -6.70 -15.28 -5.87
CA LEU A 52 -6.88 -13.90 -5.49
C LEU A 52 -5.53 -13.16 -5.41
N ILE A 53 -4.52 -13.79 -4.79
CA ILE A 53 -3.16 -13.25 -4.70
C ILE A 53 -2.55 -13.06 -6.09
N GLU A 54 -2.68 -14.03 -6.97
CA GLU A 54 -2.17 -13.92 -8.35
C GLU A 54 -2.90 -12.83 -9.15
N ASN A 55 -4.20 -12.65 -8.92
CA ASN A 55 -4.94 -11.53 -9.53
C ASN A 55 -4.41 -10.18 -9.02
N TYR A 56 -4.18 -10.03 -7.72
CA TYR A 56 -3.59 -8.80 -7.15
C TYR A 56 -2.21 -8.51 -7.73
N LYS A 57 -1.36 -9.53 -7.89
CA LYS A 57 -0.05 -9.37 -8.53
C LYS A 57 -0.16 -8.90 -9.98
N LYS A 58 -1.11 -9.44 -10.76
CA LYS A 58 -1.37 -8.99 -12.13
C LYS A 58 -1.77 -7.52 -12.17
N LEU A 59 -2.66 -7.07 -11.29
CA LEU A 59 -3.08 -5.67 -11.20
C LEU A 59 -1.93 -4.74 -10.81
N ILE A 60 -1.05 -5.17 -9.89
CA ILE A 60 0.17 -4.42 -9.52
C ILE A 60 1.13 -4.28 -10.72
N LEU A 61 1.30 -5.33 -11.51
CA LEU A 61 2.15 -5.25 -12.71
C LEU A 61 1.54 -4.37 -13.80
N TRP A 62 0.22 -4.41 -13.95
CA TRP A 62 -0.52 -3.64 -14.95
C TRP A 62 -0.47 -2.12 -14.69
N CYS A 63 -0.57 -1.69 -13.42
CA CYS A 63 -0.68 -0.28 -13.09
C CYS A 63 0.66 0.48 -13.17
N GLU A 64 0.57 1.79 -13.31
CA GLU A 64 1.70 2.74 -13.21
C GLU A 64 1.69 3.44 -11.84
N ARG A 65 0.50 3.68 -11.29
CA ARG A 65 0.29 4.35 -10.00
C ARG A 65 -0.56 3.50 -9.07
N ILE A 66 -0.14 3.44 -7.81
CA ILE A 66 -0.81 2.70 -6.73
C ILE A 66 -1.25 3.70 -5.66
N TYR A 67 -2.53 3.67 -5.32
CA TYR A 67 -3.10 4.35 -4.16
C TYR A 67 -3.40 3.32 -3.08
N ILE A 68 -2.90 3.54 -1.87
CA ILE A 68 -3.15 2.69 -0.71
C ILE A 68 -3.94 3.51 0.30
N ILE A 69 -5.13 3.03 0.67
CA ILE A 69 -6.06 3.74 1.57
C ILE A 69 -6.42 2.82 2.72
N SER A 70 -6.07 3.21 3.95
CA SER A 70 -6.35 2.41 5.14
C SER A 70 -6.41 3.28 6.40
N PRO A 71 -7.24 2.95 7.39
CA PRO A 71 -7.12 3.54 8.72
C PRO A 71 -5.90 2.95 9.43
N VAL A 72 -5.42 3.69 10.43
CA VAL A 72 -4.39 3.23 11.37
C VAL A 72 -5.07 2.73 12.64
N TRP A 73 -4.87 1.47 12.96
CA TRP A 73 -5.29 0.81 14.18
C TRP A 73 -4.07 0.31 14.93
N TRP A 74 -3.88 0.74 16.17
CA TRP A 74 -2.76 0.32 17.01
C TRP A 74 -1.39 0.47 16.31
N PHE A 75 -1.17 1.62 15.65
CA PHE A 75 0.03 1.92 14.87
C PHE A 75 0.30 0.96 13.70
N ARG A 76 -0.72 0.24 13.22
CA ARG A 76 -0.68 -0.61 12.02
C ARG A 76 -1.82 -0.23 11.09
N LEU A 77 -1.74 -0.69 9.87
CA LEU A 77 -2.89 -0.65 8.96
C LEU A 77 -3.89 -1.74 9.36
N THR A 78 -5.00 -1.83 8.64
CA THR A 78 -5.99 -2.89 8.94
C THR A 78 -5.41 -4.29 8.73
N PRO A 79 -5.93 -5.31 9.43
CA PRO A 79 -5.42 -6.69 9.31
C PRO A 79 -5.34 -7.19 7.86
N ARG A 80 -6.36 -6.90 7.03
CA ARG A 80 -6.34 -7.34 5.63
C ARG A 80 -5.32 -6.59 4.78
N MET A 81 -5.02 -5.33 5.08
CA MET A 81 -3.94 -4.59 4.42
C MET A 81 -2.56 -5.15 4.80
N GLU A 82 -2.37 -5.53 6.06
CA GLU A 82 -1.13 -6.18 6.50
C GLU A 82 -0.95 -7.54 5.81
N ILE A 83 -1.99 -8.36 5.77
CA ILE A 83 -1.98 -9.64 5.04
C ILE A 83 -1.71 -9.43 3.54
N PHE A 84 -2.27 -8.38 2.93
CA PHE A 84 -1.96 -8.04 1.55
C PHE A 84 -0.47 -7.78 1.34
N PHE A 85 0.20 -7.05 2.24
CA PHE A 85 1.64 -6.86 2.15
C PHE A 85 2.40 -8.18 2.30
N ASP A 86 2.03 -9.00 3.27
CA ASP A 86 2.73 -10.25 3.57
C ASP A 86 2.59 -11.31 2.46
N GLU A 87 1.41 -11.40 1.83
CA GLU A 87 1.12 -12.47 0.87
C GLU A 87 1.32 -12.06 -0.60
N VAL A 88 1.20 -10.76 -0.90
CA VAL A 88 1.32 -10.25 -2.27
C VAL A 88 2.71 -9.69 -2.55
N LEU A 89 3.26 -8.85 -1.64
CA LEU A 89 4.55 -8.19 -1.84
C LEU A 89 5.73 -9.09 -1.42
N THR A 90 5.72 -10.33 -1.87
CA THR A 90 6.66 -11.37 -1.47
C THR A 90 8.01 -11.31 -2.21
N PRO A 91 9.07 -11.92 -1.63
CA PRO A 91 10.31 -12.19 -2.37
C PRO A 91 10.04 -12.95 -3.68
N GLY A 92 10.77 -12.61 -4.73
CA GLY A 92 10.57 -13.16 -6.08
C GLY A 92 9.56 -12.40 -6.93
N PHE A 93 8.57 -11.74 -6.30
CA PHE A 93 7.61 -10.88 -7.00
C PHE A 93 7.92 -9.39 -6.83
N ALA A 94 7.99 -8.90 -5.60
CA ALA A 94 8.15 -7.47 -5.31
C ALA A 94 9.61 -7.06 -5.14
N TYR A 95 10.45 -7.96 -4.68
CA TYR A 95 11.89 -7.75 -4.46
C TYR A 95 12.65 -9.07 -4.43
N LYS A 96 13.99 -8.99 -4.40
CA LYS A 96 14.88 -10.12 -4.08
C LYS A 96 16.01 -9.66 -3.16
N PHE A 97 16.51 -10.56 -2.35
CA PHE A 97 17.74 -10.30 -1.59
C PHE A 97 18.98 -10.50 -2.47
N VAL A 98 19.89 -9.54 -2.41
CA VAL A 98 21.20 -9.60 -3.07
C VAL A 98 22.27 -9.53 -2.00
N ASN A 99 23.14 -10.53 -1.94
CA ASN A 99 24.25 -10.54 -1.00
C ASN A 99 25.26 -9.44 -1.34
N ILE A 100 25.54 -8.57 -0.38
CA ILE A 100 26.61 -7.58 -0.45
C ILE A 100 27.88 -8.16 0.16
N THR A 101 27.71 -8.92 1.25
CA THR A 101 28.79 -9.66 1.92
C THR A 101 28.34 -11.08 2.19
N LYS A 102 29.22 -11.92 2.78
CA LYS A 102 28.87 -13.29 3.19
C LYS A 102 27.73 -13.35 4.23
N THR A 103 27.55 -12.28 5.02
CA THR A 103 26.60 -12.20 6.13
C THR A 103 25.51 -11.16 5.96
N TYR A 104 25.59 -10.30 4.95
CA TYR A 104 24.65 -9.21 4.74
C TYR A 104 24.07 -9.22 3.34
N ALA A 105 22.72 -9.21 3.27
CA ALA A 105 21.96 -9.12 2.04
C ALA A 105 21.08 -7.85 2.04
N TYR A 106 20.96 -7.22 0.88
CA TYR A 106 20.16 -6.02 0.66
C TYR A 106 18.96 -6.34 -0.25
N PRO A 107 17.76 -5.83 0.03
CA PRO A 107 16.60 -6.01 -0.83
C PRO A 107 16.74 -5.17 -2.10
N LYS A 108 16.75 -5.81 -3.26
CA LYS A 108 16.68 -5.18 -4.58
C LYS A 108 15.21 -5.10 -5.00
N PRO A 109 14.61 -3.90 -5.09
CA PRO A 109 13.22 -3.73 -5.47
C PRO A 109 12.99 -4.04 -6.95
N PHE A 110 11.82 -4.64 -7.25
CA PHE A 110 11.39 -4.90 -8.63
C PHE A 110 10.33 -3.91 -9.12
N LEU A 111 9.57 -3.27 -8.20
CA LEU A 111 8.46 -2.38 -8.54
C LEU A 111 8.85 -0.89 -8.40
N LYS A 112 10.11 -0.55 -8.59
CA LYS A 112 10.62 0.82 -8.45
C LYS A 112 10.12 1.81 -9.52
N ASP A 113 9.56 1.32 -10.61
CA ASP A 113 8.91 2.12 -11.65
C ASP A 113 7.53 2.67 -11.21
N LYS A 114 6.89 2.04 -10.21
CA LYS A 114 5.55 2.41 -9.74
C LYS A 114 5.57 3.70 -8.92
N ILE A 115 4.54 4.53 -9.13
CA ILE A 115 4.28 5.71 -8.30
C ILE A 115 3.33 5.29 -7.18
N VAL A 116 3.74 5.45 -5.92
CA VAL A 116 2.92 5.03 -4.77
C VAL A 116 2.46 6.26 -3.99
N ARG A 117 1.17 6.31 -3.68
CA ARG A 117 0.55 7.31 -2.79
C ARG A 117 -0.24 6.59 -1.71
N THR A 118 0.02 6.93 -0.46
CA THR A 118 -0.63 6.30 0.69
C THR A 118 -1.39 7.33 1.49
N TYR A 119 -2.65 7.04 1.73
CA TYR A 119 -3.55 7.84 2.54
C TYR A 119 -3.94 7.04 3.77
N VAL A 120 -3.58 7.55 4.94
CA VAL A 120 -3.93 6.93 6.21
C VAL A 120 -4.76 7.87 7.06
N THR A 121 -5.78 7.32 7.71
CA THR A 121 -6.59 8.05 8.70
C THR A 121 -6.30 7.50 10.09
N HIS A 122 -6.32 8.35 11.08
CA HIS A 122 -6.18 7.96 12.48
C HIS A 122 -7.05 8.82 13.37
N GLY A 123 -7.53 8.25 14.47
CA GLY A 123 -8.37 8.95 15.44
C GLY A 123 -7.60 9.81 16.45
N ALA A 124 -6.27 9.74 16.45
CA ALA A 124 -5.43 10.53 17.35
C ALA A 124 -5.14 11.92 16.77
N PRO A 125 -4.94 12.95 17.62
CA PRO A 125 -4.51 14.26 17.17
C PRO A 125 -3.19 14.21 16.41
N SER A 126 -3.04 15.01 15.35
CA SER A 126 -1.88 14.96 14.47
C SER A 126 -0.56 15.35 15.12
N ILE A 127 -0.58 16.26 16.10
CA ILE A 127 0.63 16.75 16.80
C ILE A 127 1.32 15.59 17.53
N PRO A 128 0.68 14.88 18.49
CA PRO A 128 1.28 13.73 19.16
C PRO A 128 1.77 12.66 18.17
N VAL A 129 1.01 12.39 17.12
CA VAL A 129 1.41 11.39 16.12
C VAL A 129 2.72 11.76 15.44
N LYS A 130 2.90 13.04 15.08
CA LYS A 130 4.11 13.52 14.39
C LYS A 130 5.32 13.69 15.31
N THR A 131 5.10 14.08 16.57
CA THR A 131 6.16 14.39 17.53
C THR A 131 6.44 13.21 18.47
N LEU A 132 5.55 12.91 19.40
CA LEU A 132 5.75 11.88 20.43
C LEU A 132 5.93 10.48 19.83
N TYR A 133 5.13 10.15 18.83
CA TYR A 133 5.17 8.84 18.16
C TYR A 133 6.02 8.83 16.87
N LEU A 134 6.75 9.93 16.59
CA LEU A 134 7.70 10.05 15.47
C LEU A 134 7.11 9.64 14.11
N ASN A 135 5.80 9.80 13.93
CA ASN A 135 5.09 9.31 12.74
C ASN A 135 5.43 7.84 12.41
N SER A 136 5.43 6.98 13.43
CA SER A 136 5.93 5.59 13.37
C SER A 136 5.30 4.76 12.27
N VAL A 137 4.03 4.98 11.94
CA VAL A 137 3.34 4.31 10.84
C VAL A 137 3.99 4.67 9.50
N LYS A 138 4.27 5.95 9.25
CA LYS A 138 4.98 6.39 8.05
C LYS A 138 6.39 5.82 7.99
N LEU A 139 7.14 5.88 9.09
CA LEU A 139 8.50 5.31 9.17
C LEU A 139 8.47 3.81 8.85
N ARG A 140 7.56 3.05 9.47
CA ARG A 140 7.41 1.62 9.21
C ARG A 140 7.08 1.32 7.75
N LEU A 141 6.15 2.05 7.15
CA LEU A 141 5.78 1.85 5.74
C LEU A 141 6.94 2.18 4.81
N VAL A 142 7.58 3.33 5.00
CA VAL A 142 8.65 3.78 4.11
C VAL A 142 9.91 2.93 4.26
N MET A 143 10.35 2.67 5.49
CA MET A 143 11.58 1.90 5.74
C MET A 143 11.38 0.39 5.66
N GLY A 144 10.25 -0.13 6.17
CA GLY A 144 10.02 -1.56 6.29
C GLY A 144 9.35 -2.21 5.08
N VAL A 145 8.53 -1.46 4.32
CA VAL A 145 7.79 -2.03 3.18
C VAL A 145 8.25 -1.39 1.87
N TYR A 146 8.12 -0.07 1.75
CA TYR A 146 8.28 0.60 0.46
C TYR A 146 9.73 0.65 -0.03
N SER A 147 10.71 0.75 0.88
CA SER A 147 12.12 0.67 0.51
C SER A 147 12.49 -0.67 -0.14
N PHE A 148 11.87 -1.77 0.35
CA PHE A 148 12.08 -3.11 -0.19
C PHE A 148 11.42 -3.30 -1.55
N VAL A 149 10.21 -2.78 -1.71
CA VAL A 149 9.33 -3.05 -2.86
C VAL A 149 9.52 -2.02 -3.98
N PHE A 150 9.53 -0.73 -3.62
CA PHE A 150 9.56 0.40 -4.56
C PHE A 150 10.90 1.15 -4.56
N GLY A 151 11.80 0.79 -3.65
CA GLY A 151 13.09 1.45 -3.47
C GLY A 151 13.00 2.77 -2.69
N TRP A 152 14.17 3.34 -2.42
CA TRP A 152 14.30 4.62 -1.73
C TRP A 152 13.93 5.76 -2.66
N LYS A 153 12.78 6.41 -2.40
CA LYS A 153 12.28 7.54 -3.18
C LYS A 153 12.07 8.75 -2.28
N PRO A 154 12.65 9.91 -2.59
CA PRO A 154 12.40 11.15 -1.82
C PRO A 154 10.91 11.49 -1.71
N SER A 155 10.12 11.22 -2.76
CA SER A 155 8.67 11.47 -2.78
C SER A 155 7.87 10.69 -1.72
N LEU A 156 8.43 9.62 -1.14
CA LEU A 156 7.81 8.88 -0.04
C LEU A 156 8.03 9.56 1.32
N TRP A 157 9.04 10.45 1.44
CA TRP A 157 9.40 11.10 2.69
C TRP A 157 8.76 12.48 2.87
N PHE A 158 8.57 13.22 1.79
CA PHE A 158 8.24 14.66 1.82
C PHE A 158 6.78 15.02 1.52
N LYS A 159 5.84 14.11 1.79
CA LYS A 159 4.40 14.44 1.68
C LYS A 159 3.66 14.22 2.97
#